data_9f6a2b7b64238645f2b5f43e13110cc6
#
_entry.id   9f6a2b7b64238645f2b5f43e13110cc6
#
_cell.length_a   1.000
_cell.length_b   1.000
_cell.length_c   1.000
_cell.angle_alpha   90.00
_cell.angle_beta   90.00
_cell.angle_gamma   90.00
#
_symmetry.space_group_name_H-M   'P 1'
#
loop_
_entity.id
_entity.type
_entity.pdbx_description
1 polymer ?
#
loop_
_entity_poly.entity_id
_entity_poly.type
_entity_poly.pdbx_seq_one_letter_code
_entity_poly.pdbx_strand_id
1 'polypeptide(L)'
;MRATAVRRTALAAAVASLTLFATACGGSDSAAKGDGGASGTKGDAAAKPAAAKALTSAELEKVSLEQGDVAGHKISKTGPKDIAQPGDVTVDKKECEPIGFAFYGVKRGTPVGNAGRKVVEEPKKDESAAPEDALAGMLDVTSSLVTLASYEDDGATKSLAELRESAAKCSAGGFTLTMQGSEQKVTKLTEEKVTGGEEALAWRVQMGEGDEAVPFKLVSVRQGGTVATFFSFNLGKSGAKSDFDRPTAVIDAQVKKLG
;
A
#
# COMPACT_ATOMS: atom_id res chain seq x y z
N MET A 1 20.22 55.12 -3.80
CA MET A 1 21.65 55.50 -3.95
C MET A 1 22.51 54.34 -3.57
N ARG A 2 23.47 53.99 -4.47
CA ARG A 2 24.54 52.97 -4.36
C ARG A 2 24.09 51.52 -4.55
N ALA A 3 24.16 50.99 -5.65
CA ALA A 3 24.98 50.38 -6.70
C ALA A 3 26.34 49.85 -6.26
N THR A 4 26.68 48.74 -6.84
CA THR A 4 27.94 48.03 -7.08
C THR A 4 28.02 46.65 -6.38
N ALA A 5 28.54 45.58 -6.98
CA ALA A 5 29.18 45.33 -8.26
C ALA A 5 29.23 43.83 -8.53
N VAL A 6 29.23 43.54 -9.79
CA VAL A 6 29.46 42.25 -10.47
C VAL A 6 30.87 41.70 -10.14
N ARG A 7 31.00 40.38 -9.96
CA ARG A 7 32.22 39.66 -10.39
C ARG A 7 31.85 38.27 -10.96
N ARG A 8 32.07 38.21 -12.27
CA ARG A 8 32.21 37.01 -13.09
C ARG A 8 33.63 36.43 -12.86
N THR A 9 33.72 35.14 -12.75
CA THR A 9 34.92 34.41 -13.22
C THR A 9 34.51 33.05 -13.74
N ALA A 10 35.02 32.77 -14.91
CA ALA A 10 34.76 31.66 -15.80
C ALA A 10 35.87 30.58 -15.68
N LEU A 11 35.62 29.46 -16.36
CA LEU A 11 36.54 28.44 -16.89
C LEU A 11 37.14 27.44 -15.85
N ALA A 12 37.04 26.13 -16.09
CA ALA A 12 37.69 25.37 -17.14
C ALA A 12 37.15 23.93 -17.25
N ALA A 13 37.20 23.44 -18.45
CA ALA A 13 36.94 22.09 -18.93
C ALA A 13 38.08 21.12 -18.57
N ALA A 14 37.78 19.81 -18.52
CA ALA A 14 38.65 18.71 -18.96
C ALA A 14 37.95 17.38 -18.72
N VAL A 15 37.65 16.70 -19.75
CA VAL A 15 38.29 15.61 -20.53
C VAL A 15 37.78 14.23 -20.16
N ALA A 16 37.27 13.60 -21.20
CA ALA A 16 36.80 12.25 -21.34
C ALA A 16 37.84 11.16 -21.00
N SER A 17 37.37 10.01 -20.53
CA SER A 17 38.08 8.75 -20.70
C SER A 17 37.06 7.63 -20.97
N LEU A 18 36.86 7.29 -22.24
CA LEU A 18 36.32 6.02 -22.70
C LEU A 18 37.35 4.93 -22.47
N THR A 19 36.99 3.87 -21.76
CA THR A 19 37.69 2.59 -21.86
C THR A 19 36.70 1.51 -22.33
N LEU A 20 36.82 1.22 -23.60
CA LEU A 20 36.30 -0.02 -24.20
C LEU A 20 37.17 -1.20 -23.75
N PHE A 21 36.54 -2.24 -23.19
CA PHE A 21 37.14 -3.57 -23.17
C PHE A 21 36.35 -4.45 -24.12
N ALA A 22 37.01 -4.74 -25.23
CA ALA A 22 36.58 -5.67 -26.23
C ALA A 22 36.81 -7.12 -25.75
N THR A 23 35.87 -7.95 -26.04
CA THR A 23 35.85 -9.40 -25.97
C THR A 23 36.92 -10.02 -26.86
N ALA A 24 37.57 -11.05 -26.39
CA ALA A 24 38.31 -12.01 -27.20
C ALA A 24 37.70 -13.40 -26.96
N CYS A 25 37.06 -13.90 -28.02
CA CYS A 25 36.73 -15.29 -28.24
C CYS A 25 37.90 -15.96 -28.95
N GLY A 26 38.22 -17.17 -28.61
CA GLY A 26 39.24 -17.96 -29.36
C GLY A 26 39.65 -19.17 -28.57
N GLY A 27 39.43 -20.22 -29.04
CA GLY A 27 39.14 -21.54 -29.26
C GLY A 27 40.36 -22.46 -29.27
N SER A 28 40.09 -23.70 -28.94
CA SER A 28 40.65 -25.01 -29.42
C SER A 28 41.95 -25.55 -28.84
N ASP A 29 41.73 -26.70 -28.26
CA ASP A 29 42.47 -27.98 -28.38
C ASP A 29 43.63 -28.40 -27.48
N SER A 30 43.35 -29.56 -26.93
CA SER A 30 44.20 -30.74 -26.71
C SER A 30 44.79 -31.01 -25.31
N ALA A 31 44.12 -32.00 -24.72
CA ALA A 31 44.65 -33.21 -24.03
C ALA A 31 45.76 -33.14 -23.00
N ALA A 32 45.49 -33.52 -21.76
CA ALA A 32 45.90 -34.78 -21.12
C ALA A 32 45.80 -34.70 -19.57
N LYS A 33 45.09 -35.70 -19.03
CA LYS A 33 45.21 -36.44 -17.76
C LYS A 33 45.83 -35.76 -16.53
N GLY A 34 45.04 -35.80 -15.43
CA GLY A 34 45.54 -35.73 -14.04
C GLY A 34 44.44 -35.48 -13.01
N ASP A 35 43.98 -36.53 -12.46
CA ASP A 35 43.32 -36.90 -11.20
C ASP A 35 43.26 -35.83 -10.09
N GLY A 36 42.12 -35.78 -9.36
CA GLY A 36 42.09 -35.21 -8.00
C GLY A 36 41.05 -34.15 -7.70
N GLY A 37 39.80 -34.55 -7.44
CA GLY A 37 38.85 -34.15 -6.45
C GLY A 37 38.76 -32.68 -5.97
N ALA A 38 37.62 -32.09 -6.21
CA ALA A 38 36.74 -31.38 -5.28
C ALA A 38 35.70 -30.58 -6.08
N SER A 39 34.50 -31.12 -6.17
CA SER A 39 33.33 -30.47 -6.72
C SER A 39 32.88 -29.33 -5.80
N GLY A 40 33.38 -28.14 -6.11
CA GLY A 40 32.83 -26.90 -5.56
C GLY A 40 31.67 -26.44 -6.46
N THR A 41 30.46 -26.81 -6.14
CA THR A 41 29.26 -26.26 -6.73
C THR A 41 29.23 -24.77 -6.44
N LYS A 42 29.66 -23.94 -7.41
CA LYS A 42 29.30 -22.52 -7.42
C LYS A 42 27.78 -22.47 -7.60
N GLY A 43 27.07 -22.23 -6.49
CA GLY A 43 25.68 -21.85 -6.57
C GLY A 43 25.57 -20.57 -7.41
N ASP A 44 24.84 -20.66 -8.50
CA ASP A 44 24.37 -19.50 -9.22
C ASP A 44 23.61 -18.64 -8.19
N ALA A 45 24.23 -17.54 -7.77
CA ALA A 45 23.50 -16.50 -7.08
C ALA A 45 22.46 -15.98 -8.07
N ALA A 46 21.22 -16.40 -7.90
CA ALA A 46 20.10 -15.84 -8.64
C ALA A 46 20.19 -14.32 -8.57
N ALA A 47 20.33 -13.67 -9.70
CA ALA A 47 20.38 -12.22 -9.81
C ALA A 47 19.16 -11.66 -9.09
N LYS A 48 19.39 -10.86 -8.05
CA LYS A 48 18.31 -10.14 -7.34
C LYS A 48 17.51 -9.38 -8.40
N PRO A 49 16.17 -9.54 -8.45
CA PRO A 49 15.35 -8.79 -9.40
C PRO A 49 15.69 -7.32 -9.30
N ALA A 50 15.86 -6.65 -10.43
CA ALA A 50 16.10 -5.21 -10.45
C ALA A 50 15.01 -4.52 -9.64
N ALA A 51 15.41 -3.69 -8.69
CA ALA A 51 14.47 -2.94 -7.86
C ALA A 51 13.52 -2.14 -8.77
N ALA A 52 12.22 -2.33 -8.60
CA ALA A 52 11.24 -1.57 -9.36
C ALA A 52 11.42 -0.07 -9.07
N LYS A 53 11.39 0.75 -10.12
CA LYS A 53 11.51 2.21 -9.98
C LYS A 53 10.36 2.73 -9.11
N ALA A 54 10.69 3.51 -8.09
CA ALA A 54 9.68 4.19 -7.29
C ALA A 54 8.91 5.23 -8.13
N LEU A 55 7.60 5.29 -7.91
CA LEU A 55 6.72 6.25 -8.58
C LEU A 55 6.60 7.53 -7.74
N THR A 56 6.71 8.67 -8.40
CA THR A 56 6.39 9.98 -7.82
C THR A 56 4.87 10.11 -7.56
N SER A 57 4.45 11.07 -6.74
CA SER A 57 3.02 11.32 -6.52
C SER A 57 2.26 11.61 -7.83
N ALA A 58 2.88 12.32 -8.78
CA ALA A 58 2.27 12.60 -10.08
C ALA A 58 2.12 11.34 -10.96
N GLU A 59 3.06 10.40 -10.87
CA GLU A 59 2.95 9.10 -11.55
C GLU A 59 1.90 8.22 -10.87
N LEU A 60 1.85 8.19 -9.53
CA LEU A 60 0.82 7.47 -8.77
C LEU A 60 -0.59 7.98 -9.06
N GLU A 61 -0.77 9.29 -9.24
CA GLU A 61 -2.05 9.86 -9.63
C GLU A 61 -2.58 9.29 -10.96
N LYS A 62 -1.69 9.02 -11.93
CA LYS A 62 -2.05 8.46 -13.25
C LYS A 62 -2.46 6.99 -13.20
N VAL A 63 -1.91 6.24 -12.25
CA VAL A 63 -2.22 4.81 -12.04
C VAL A 63 -3.22 4.59 -10.90
N SER A 64 -3.74 5.65 -10.31
CA SER A 64 -4.83 5.57 -9.33
C SER A 64 -6.17 5.33 -10.01
N LEU A 65 -7.11 4.78 -9.27
CA LEU A 65 -8.50 4.62 -9.75
C LEU A 65 -9.13 5.96 -10.15
N GLU A 66 -9.92 5.93 -11.22
CA GLU A 66 -10.70 7.05 -11.72
C GLU A 66 -12.16 6.66 -11.86
N GLN A 67 -13.05 7.66 -11.96
CA GLN A 67 -14.48 7.40 -12.17
C GLN A 67 -14.70 6.55 -13.43
N GLY A 68 -15.41 5.45 -13.29
CA GLY A 68 -15.68 4.47 -14.34
C GLY A 68 -14.78 3.23 -14.31
N ASP A 69 -13.67 3.22 -13.56
CA ASP A 69 -12.80 2.04 -13.44
C ASP A 69 -13.48 0.87 -12.71
N VAL A 70 -14.43 1.16 -11.82
CA VAL A 70 -15.24 0.16 -11.10
C VAL A 70 -16.72 0.48 -11.29
N ALA A 71 -17.44 -0.44 -11.90
CA ALA A 71 -18.88 -0.27 -12.13
C ALA A 71 -19.65 -0.18 -10.78
N GLY A 72 -20.67 0.70 -10.71
CA GLY A 72 -21.46 0.88 -9.51
C GLY A 72 -20.73 1.54 -8.33
N HIS A 73 -19.66 2.27 -8.62
CA HIS A 73 -18.89 2.99 -7.59
C HIS A 73 -18.65 4.45 -7.99
N LYS A 74 -18.76 5.32 -7.01
CA LYS A 74 -18.31 6.70 -7.09
C LYS A 74 -16.88 6.80 -6.61
N ILE A 75 -16.00 7.29 -7.47
CA ILE A 75 -14.56 7.42 -7.20
C ILE A 75 -14.17 8.89 -7.22
N SER A 76 -13.49 9.34 -6.19
CA SER A 76 -12.99 10.72 -6.08
C SER A 76 -11.59 10.76 -5.48
N LYS A 77 -10.83 11.80 -5.79
CA LYS A 77 -9.55 12.07 -5.14
C LYS A 77 -9.76 12.40 -3.66
N THR A 78 -8.81 11.97 -2.84
CA THR A 78 -8.77 12.41 -1.44
C THR A 78 -8.44 13.89 -1.34
N GLY A 79 -9.16 14.58 -0.47
CA GLY A 79 -8.82 15.94 -0.05
C GLY A 79 -7.85 15.97 1.14
N PRO A 80 -7.42 17.15 1.56
CA PRO A 80 -6.45 17.31 2.67
C PRO A 80 -6.90 16.74 4.01
N LYS A 81 -8.22 16.55 4.22
CA LYS A 81 -8.80 16.01 5.45
C LYS A 81 -9.14 14.53 5.39
N ASP A 82 -8.97 13.90 4.24
CA ASP A 82 -9.34 12.49 4.04
C ASP A 82 -8.21 11.51 4.43
N ILE A 83 -6.98 12.01 4.46
CA ILE A 83 -5.78 11.26 4.85
C ILE A 83 -5.16 11.97 6.04
N ALA A 84 -4.99 11.24 7.14
CA ALA A 84 -4.37 11.79 8.33
C ALA A 84 -2.87 12.03 8.12
N GLN A 85 -2.35 13.09 8.76
CA GLN A 85 -0.93 13.37 8.78
C GLN A 85 -0.27 12.68 9.97
N PRO A 86 1.06 12.46 9.93
CA PRO A 86 1.78 12.05 11.13
C PRO A 86 1.53 13.03 12.28
N GLY A 87 1.08 12.51 13.43
CA GLY A 87 0.69 13.32 14.59
C GLY A 87 -0.81 13.57 14.73
N ASP A 88 -1.62 13.43 13.68
CA ASP A 88 -3.09 13.48 13.77
C ASP A 88 -3.66 12.21 14.43
N VAL A 89 -2.94 11.10 14.29
CA VAL A 89 -3.29 9.80 14.86
C VAL A 89 -2.25 9.37 15.87
N THR A 90 -2.69 9.04 17.07
CA THR A 90 -1.86 8.43 18.11
C THR A 90 -2.39 7.04 18.44
N VAL A 91 -1.49 6.15 18.83
CA VAL A 91 -1.79 4.76 19.18
C VAL A 91 -1.20 4.49 20.55
N ASP A 92 -1.99 3.95 21.47
CA ASP A 92 -1.58 3.69 22.87
C ASP A 92 -0.44 2.66 22.98
N LYS A 93 -0.32 1.76 22.00
CA LYS A 93 0.74 0.76 21.90
C LYS A 93 1.60 1.03 20.67
N LYS A 94 2.87 1.36 20.87
CA LYS A 94 3.80 1.69 19.80
C LYS A 94 3.94 0.60 18.73
N GLU A 95 3.92 -0.65 19.13
CA GLU A 95 3.95 -1.79 18.21
C GLU A 95 2.73 -1.88 17.29
N CYS A 96 1.63 -1.20 17.66
CA CYS A 96 0.40 -1.14 16.87
C CYS A 96 0.31 0.10 15.96
N GLU A 97 1.28 1.02 16.02
CA GLU A 97 1.29 2.20 15.16
C GLU A 97 1.22 1.87 13.66
N PRO A 98 2.00 0.92 13.10
CA PRO A 98 1.95 0.63 11.67
C PRO A 98 0.56 0.18 11.19
N ILE A 99 -0.15 -0.66 11.98
CA ILE A 99 -1.50 -1.11 11.63
C ILE A 99 -2.54 0.00 11.84
N GLY A 100 -2.41 0.78 12.92
CA GLY A 100 -3.29 1.91 13.21
C GLY A 100 -3.17 3.02 12.16
N PHE A 101 -1.96 3.33 11.72
CA PHE A 101 -1.70 4.30 10.67
C PHE A 101 -2.30 3.89 9.31
N ALA A 102 -2.32 2.58 9.03
CA ALA A 102 -2.91 2.07 7.79
C ALA A 102 -4.42 2.35 7.69
N PHE A 103 -5.15 2.47 8.81
CA PHE A 103 -6.59 2.77 8.81
C PHE A 103 -6.90 4.18 8.29
N TYR A 104 -6.01 5.12 8.52
CA TYR A 104 -6.20 6.53 8.17
C TYR A 104 -5.31 7.03 7.04
N GLY A 105 -4.62 6.10 6.35
CA GLY A 105 -3.73 6.42 5.24
C GLY A 105 -2.49 7.21 5.65
N VAL A 106 -2.13 7.22 6.94
CA VAL A 106 -0.89 7.86 7.42
C VAL A 106 0.31 7.22 6.71
N LYS A 107 1.20 8.05 6.23
CA LYS A 107 2.43 7.59 5.56
C LYS A 107 3.29 6.79 6.52
N ARG A 108 3.69 5.59 6.08
CA ARG A 108 4.62 4.73 6.80
C ARG A 108 5.98 4.76 6.12
N GLY A 109 7.04 4.88 6.90
CA GLY A 109 8.39 5.03 6.35
C GLY A 109 8.54 6.32 5.52
N THR A 110 9.36 6.27 4.47
CA THR A 110 9.69 7.40 3.61
C THR A 110 9.33 7.12 2.14
N PRO A 111 8.03 7.13 1.77
CA PRO A 111 7.66 6.94 0.38
C PRO A 111 8.08 8.13 -0.48
N VAL A 112 8.55 7.85 -1.70
CA VAL A 112 8.89 8.86 -2.73
C VAL A 112 7.64 9.58 -3.23
N GLY A 113 6.54 8.84 -3.34
CA GLY A 113 5.26 9.38 -3.78
C GLY A 113 4.09 8.74 -3.05
N ASN A 114 2.98 9.46 -3.03
CA ASN A 114 1.72 8.96 -2.50
C ASN A 114 0.54 9.54 -3.28
N ALA A 115 -0.56 8.79 -3.33
CA ALA A 115 -1.84 9.21 -3.88
C ALA A 115 -2.98 8.57 -3.07
N GLY A 116 -4.19 9.14 -3.16
CA GLY A 116 -5.35 8.60 -2.45
C GLY A 116 -6.66 8.75 -3.22
N ARG A 117 -7.57 7.80 -2.98
CA ARG A 117 -8.93 7.79 -3.52
C ARG A 117 -9.94 7.46 -2.44
N LYS A 118 -11.10 8.08 -2.53
CA LYS A 118 -12.32 7.62 -1.87
C LYS A 118 -13.15 6.88 -2.90
N VAL A 119 -13.53 5.66 -2.56
CA VAL A 119 -14.35 4.80 -3.41
C VAL A 119 -15.59 4.42 -2.61
N VAL A 120 -16.76 4.77 -3.11
CA VAL A 120 -18.03 4.53 -2.43
C VAL A 120 -18.92 3.74 -3.38
N GLU A 121 -19.41 2.60 -2.93
CA GLU A 121 -20.38 1.79 -3.66
C GLU A 121 -21.67 2.59 -3.83
N GLU A 122 -22.26 2.55 -5.02
CA GLU A 122 -23.57 3.18 -5.26
C GLU A 122 -24.69 2.28 -4.69
N PRO A 123 -25.67 2.85 -3.96
CA PRO A 123 -26.76 2.07 -3.41
C PRO A 123 -27.51 1.30 -4.49
N LYS A 124 -27.78 0.03 -4.22
CA LYS A 124 -28.64 -0.79 -5.09
C LYS A 124 -30.09 -0.33 -4.90
N LYS A 125 -30.69 0.17 -5.97
CA LYS A 125 -32.10 0.53 -5.97
C LYS A 125 -32.91 -0.73 -6.27
N ASP A 126 -33.71 -1.15 -5.33
CA ASP A 126 -34.76 -2.14 -5.54
C ASP A 126 -36.13 -1.44 -5.42
N GLU A 127 -36.72 -1.10 -6.57
CA GLU A 127 -38.01 -0.41 -6.63
C GLU A 127 -39.17 -1.32 -6.21
N SER A 128 -38.95 -2.63 -6.08
CA SER A 128 -39.93 -3.62 -5.64
C SER A 128 -39.86 -3.95 -4.15
N ALA A 129 -38.83 -3.47 -3.45
CA ALA A 129 -38.65 -3.72 -2.03
C ALA A 129 -39.66 -2.98 -1.15
N ALA A 130 -40.02 -3.58 0.00
CA ALA A 130 -40.73 -2.86 1.04
C ALA A 130 -39.93 -1.62 1.52
N PRO A 131 -40.59 -0.55 2.00
CA PRO A 131 -39.88 0.69 2.37
C PRO A 131 -38.73 0.51 3.36
N GLU A 132 -38.87 -0.40 4.33
CA GLU A 132 -37.81 -0.74 5.30
C GLU A 132 -36.66 -1.49 4.66
N ASP A 133 -36.91 -2.41 3.74
CA ASP A 133 -35.89 -3.14 2.99
C ASP A 133 -35.17 -2.24 2.00
N ALA A 134 -35.90 -1.32 1.36
CA ALA A 134 -35.32 -0.30 0.49
C ALA A 134 -34.39 0.62 1.25
N LEU A 135 -34.75 1.05 2.48
CA LEU A 135 -33.87 1.85 3.35
C LEU A 135 -32.62 1.06 3.78
N ALA A 136 -32.79 -0.20 4.19
CA ALA A 136 -31.68 -1.07 4.53
C ALA A 136 -30.72 -1.26 3.35
N GLY A 137 -31.25 -1.46 2.13
CA GLY A 137 -30.45 -1.53 0.90
C GLY A 137 -29.70 -0.24 0.56
N MET A 138 -30.27 0.92 0.88
CA MET A 138 -29.59 2.21 0.71
C MET A 138 -28.41 2.40 1.69
N LEU A 139 -28.46 1.77 2.85
CA LEU A 139 -27.40 1.78 3.85
C LEU A 139 -26.36 0.67 3.63
N ASP A 140 -26.69 -0.38 2.89
CA ASP A 140 -25.73 -1.47 2.59
C ASP A 140 -24.74 -1.03 1.50
N VAL A 141 -23.93 -0.05 1.85
CA VAL A 141 -22.98 0.64 0.98
C VAL A 141 -21.59 0.55 1.57
N THR A 142 -20.66 0.01 0.80
CA THR A 142 -19.26 -0.05 1.19
C THR A 142 -18.52 1.21 0.78
N SER A 143 -17.82 1.80 1.74
CA SER A 143 -16.91 2.93 1.52
C SER A 143 -15.48 2.50 1.77
N SER A 144 -14.56 2.89 0.89
CA SER A 144 -13.15 2.54 0.96
C SER A 144 -12.27 3.77 0.83
N LEU A 145 -11.31 3.92 1.74
CA LEU A 145 -10.15 4.76 1.56
C LEU A 145 -9.07 3.91 0.89
N VAL A 146 -8.64 4.31 -0.30
CA VAL A 146 -7.56 3.67 -1.06
C VAL A 146 -6.36 4.60 -1.03
N THR A 147 -5.22 4.13 -0.53
CA THR A 147 -3.97 4.90 -0.50
C THR A 147 -2.87 4.14 -1.22
N LEU A 148 -2.10 4.86 -2.03
CA LEU A 148 -0.92 4.36 -2.72
C LEU A 148 0.31 5.02 -2.14
N ALA A 149 1.34 4.22 -1.85
CA ALA A 149 2.64 4.71 -1.41
C ALA A 149 3.73 3.95 -2.19
N SER A 150 4.64 4.67 -2.83
CA SER A 150 5.73 4.08 -3.62
C SER A 150 7.08 4.38 -2.98
N TYR A 151 7.96 3.39 -2.97
CA TYR A 151 9.21 3.37 -2.24
C TYR A 151 10.37 2.99 -3.16
N GLU A 152 11.55 3.50 -2.85
CA GLU A 152 12.79 3.01 -3.44
C GLU A 152 13.22 1.68 -2.83
N ASP A 153 14.03 0.97 -3.55
CA ASP A 153 14.68 -0.27 -3.14
C ASP A 153 13.69 -1.32 -2.57
N ASP A 154 13.89 -1.73 -1.33
CA ASP A 154 13.07 -2.72 -0.62
C ASP A 154 12.02 -2.09 0.32
N GLY A 155 11.80 -0.76 0.22
CA GLY A 155 10.93 -0.02 1.13
C GLY A 155 9.48 -0.52 1.12
N ALA A 156 8.93 -0.91 -0.05
CA ALA A 156 7.61 -1.49 -0.15
C ALA A 156 7.50 -2.85 0.58
N THR A 157 8.50 -3.71 0.42
CA THR A 157 8.57 -5.00 1.12
C THR A 157 8.68 -4.81 2.64
N LYS A 158 9.52 -3.87 3.07
CA LYS A 158 9.64 -3.51 4.49
C LYS A 158 8.33 -2.98 5.07
N SER A 159 7.64 -2.10 4.33
CA SER A 159 6.33 -1.56 4.75
C SER A 159 5.27 -2.65 4.96
N LEU A 160 5.23 -3.68 4.11
CA LEU A 160 4.34 -4.82 4.32
C LEU A 160 4.78 -5.70 5.49
N ALA A 161 6.08 -5.95 5.62
CA ALA A 161 6.63 -6.74 6.74
C ALA A 161 6.32 -6.10 8.09
N GLU A 162 6.51 -4.79 8.23
CA GLU A 162 6.14 -4.01 9.42
C GLU A 162 4.64 -4.08 9.72
N LEU A 163 3.80 -4.00 8.69
CA LEU A 163 2.35 -4.11 8.85
C LEU A 163 1.96 -5.50 9.37
N ARG A 164 2.54 -6.57 8.81
CA ARG A 164 2.32 -7.95 9.25
C ARG A 164 2.76 -8.16 10.70
N GLU A 165 3.95 -7.68 11.05
CA GLU A 165 4.49 -7.79 12.41
C GLU A 165 3.62 -7.03 13.42
N SER A 166 3.21 -5.80 13.08
CA SER A 166 2.30 -4.99 13.89
C SER A 166 0.97 -5.70 14.12
N ALA A 167 0.34 -6.20 13.05
CA ALA A 167 -0.92 -6.93 13.15
C ALA A 167 -0.79 -8.17 14.03
N ALA A 168 0.28 -8.95 13.91
CA ALA A 168 0.53 -10.14 14.74
C ALA A 168 0.64 -9.79 16.22
N LYS A 169 1.37 -8.71 16.57
CA LYS A 169 1.53 -8.26 17.96
C LYS A 169 0.22 -7.70 18.55
N CYS A 170 -0.63 -7.10 17.72
CA CYS A 170 -1.82 -6.38 18.16
C CYS A 170 -3.12 -7.20 18.07
N SER A 171 -3.08 -8.37 17.45
CA SER A 171 -4.27 -9.22 17.27
C SER A 171 -4.88 -9.74 18.57
N ALA A 172 -4.06 -10.03 19.56
CA ALA A 172 -4.48 -10.72 20.80
C ALA A 172 -4.92 -9.77 21.93
N GLY A 173 -4.58 -8.48 21.87
CA GLY A 173 -4.73 -7.59 23.02
C GLY A 173 -5.47 -6.29 22.78
N GLY A 174 -5.92 -6.05 21.58
CA GLY A 174 -6.54 -4.77 21.22
C GLY A 174 -5.59 -3.57 21.43
N PHE A 175 -5.99 -2.43 20.95
CA PHE A 175 -5.30 -1.14 21.14
C PHE A 175 -6.28 0.01 20.91
N THR A 176 -5.91 1.20 21.39
CA THR A 176 -6.72 2.42 21.23
C THR A 176 -6.04 3.36 20.26
N LEU A 177 -6.83 3.86 19.32
CA LEU A 177 -6.46 4.94 18.41
C LEU A 177 -7.10 6.24 18.89
N THR A 178 -6.36 7.33 18.87
CA THR A 178 -6.92 8.65 19.08
C THR A 178 -6.70 9.47 17.82
N MET A 179 -7.77 9.96 17.22
CA MET A 179 -7.74 10.85 16.06
C MET A 179 -8.56 12.09 16.36
N GLN A 180 -7.94 13.27 16.29
CA GLN A 180 -8.58 14.56 16.57
C GLN A 180 -9.34 14.58 17.93
N GLY A 181 -8.79 13.92 18.96
CA GLY A 181 -9.38 13.83 20.29
C GLY A 181 -10.49 12.78 20.44
N SER A 182 -10.85 12.07 19.39
CA SER A 182 -11.80 10.95 19.43
C SER A 182 -11.06 9.63 19.58
N GLU A 183 -11.37 8.87 20.63
CA GLU A 183 -10.81 7.55 20.88
C GLU A 183 -11.62 6.46 20.18
N GLN A 184 -10.92 5.53 19.57
CA GLN A 184 -11.50 4.36 18.91
C GLN A 184 -10.74 3.11 19.36
N LYS A 185 -11.45 2.19 20.00
CA LYS A 185 -10.86 0.95 20.48
C LYS A 185 -10.91 -0.13 19.41
N VAL A 186 -9.76 -0.58 18.96
CA VAL A 186 -9.64 -1.79 18.12
C VAL A 186 -9.67 -3.00 19.05
N THR A 187 -10.73 -3.77 19.00
CA THR A 187 -10.95 -4.90 19.91
C THR A 187 -10.49 -6.22 19.33
N LYS A 188 -10.46 -6.33 17.99
CA LYS A 188 -10.04 -7.55 17.32
C LYS A 188 -9.45 -7.28 15.95
N LEU A 189 -8.36 -7.99 15.65
CA LEU A 189 -7.78 -8.14 14.32
C LEU A 189 -7.78 -9.62 13.97
N THR A 190 -8.38 -9.99 12.85
CA THR A 190 -8.40 -11.36 12.35
C THR A 190 -7.82 -11.38 10.96
N GLU A 191 -6.73 -12.10 10.77
CA GLU A 191 -6.13 -12.25 9.43
C GLU A 191 -7.08 -13.03 8.52
N GLU A 192 -7.18 -12.59 7.27
CA GLU A 192 -7.99 -13.22 6.23
C GLU A 192 -7.09 -13.59 5.03
N LYS A 193 -7.40 -14.70 4.38
CA LYS A 193 -6.69 -15.09 3.16
C LYS A 193 -7.04 -14.13 2.04
N VAL A 194 -6.03 -13.66 1.34
CA VAL A 194 -6.15 -12.78 0.17
C VAL A 194 -5.07 -13.12 -0.83
N THR A 195 -5.36 -12.90 -2.10
CA THR A 195 -4.40 -12.96 -3.21
C THR A 195 -4.47 -11.66 -3.98
N GLY A 196 -3.37 -11.25 -4.60
CA GLY A 196 -3.29 -10.03 -5.41
C GLY A 196 -1.88 -9.48 -5.44
N GLY A 197 -1.50 -8.88 -6.57
CA GLY A 197 -0.15 -8.37 -6.76
C GLY A 197 0.94 -9.42 -6.55
N GLU A 198 2.11 -8.98 -6.15
CA GLU A 198 3.24 -9.85 -5.78
C GLU A 198 3.15 -10.33 -4.32
N GLU A 199 2.50 -9.55 -3.46
CA GLU A 199 2.27 -9.88 -2.05
C GLU A 199 1.02 -9.17 -1.57
N ALA A 200 0.17 -9.86 -0.79
CA ALA A 200 -1.05 -9.31 -0.25
C ALA A 200 -1.28 -9.73 1.20
N LEU A 201 -1.83 -8.82 2.00
CA LEU A 201 -2.22 -9.02 3.39
C LEU A 201 -3.63 -8.51 3.58
N ALA A 202 -4.43 -9.20 4.40
CA ALA A 202 -5.79 -8.76 4.71
C ALA A 202 -6.17 -9.07 6.16
N TRP A 203 -6.95 -8.18 6.75
CA TRP A 203 -7.52 -8.34 8.08
C TRP A 203 -8.96 -7.86 8.13
N ARG A 204 -9.75 -8.60 8.87
CA ARG A 204 -10.98 -8.08 9.44
C ARG A 204 -10.63 -7.37 10.75
N VAL A 205 -11.05 -6.13 10.87
CA VAL A 205 -10.83 -5.26 12.02
C VAL A 205 -12.16 -5.03 12.71
N GLN A 206 -12.23 -5.19 14.02
CA GLN A 206 -13.39 -4.84 14.82
C GLN A 206 -13.04 -3.63 15.68
N MET A 207 -13.79 -2.55 15.52
CA MET A 207 -13.67 -1.36 16.36
C MET A 207 -14.93 -1.17 17.20
N GLY A 208 -14.75 -0.79 18.47
CA GLY A 208 -15.85 -0.69 19.42
C GLY A 208 -16.20 -2.03 20.08
N GLU A 209 -17.21 -2.02 20.94
CA GLU A 209 -17.63 -3.17 21.75
C GLU A 209 -19.15 -3.40 21.64
N GLY A 210 -19.59 -4.64 21.85
CA GLY A 210 -21.00 -5.01 21.88
C GLY A 210 -21.73 -4.66 20.59
N ASP A 211 -22.90 -4.05 20.73
CA ASP A 211 -23.78 -3.70 19.60
C ASP A 211 -23.28 -2.44 18.84
N GLU A 212 -22.40 -1.65 19.45
CA GLU A 212 -21.78 -0.48 18.82
C GLU A 212 -20.50 -0.83 18.04
N ALA A 213 -20.07 -2.08 18.09
CA ALA A 213 -18.92 -2.51 17.35
C ALA A 213 -19.15 -2.40 15.84
N VAL A 214 -18.13 -1.93 15.10
CA VAL A 214 -18.19 -1.78 13.64
C VAL A 214 -17.11 -2.65 13.01
N PRO A 215 -17.46 -3.48 12.02
CA PRO A 215 -16.49 -4.23 11.25
C PRO A 215 -15.85 -3.36 10.17
N PHE A 216 -14.54 -3.53 9.98
CA PHE A 216 -13.77 -2.94 8.90
C PHE A 216 -12.97 -4.02 8.18
N LYS A 217 -12.58 -3.75 6.94
CA LYS A 217 -11.63 -4.56 6.17
C LYS A 217 -10.39 -3.74 5.88
N LEU A 218 -9.23 -4.26 6.22
CA LEU A 218 -7.94 -3.70 5.83
C LEU A 218 -7.26 -4.68 4.87
N VAL A 219 -6.89 -4.19 3.70
CA VAL A 219 -6.12 -4.95 2.71
C VAL A 219 -4.93 -4.12 2.29
N SER A 220 -3.76 -4.73 2.19
CA SER A 220 -2.56 -4.09 1.63
C SER A 220 -1.95 -5.02 0.59
N VAL A 221 -1.71 -4.50 -0.60
CA VAL A 221 -1.16 -5.23 -1.74
C VAL A 221 0.09 -4.53 -2.23
N ARG A 222 1.18 -5.29 -2.42
CA ARG A 222 2.41 -4.81 -3.04
C ARG A 222 2.45 -5.22 -4.50
N GLN A 223 2.77 -4.24 -5.34
CA GLN A 223 3.10 -4.44 -6.74
C GLN A 223 4.37 -3.63 -7.05
N GLY A 224 5.45 -4.31 -7.34
CA GLY A 224 6.76 -3.67 -7.49
C GLY A 224 7.18 -2.88 -6.24
N GLY A 225 7.55 -1.61 -6.44
CA GLY A 225 7.90 -0.67 -5.37
C GLY A 225 6.69 0.04 -4.72
N THR A 226 5.45 -0.32 -5.08
CA THR A 226 4.24 0.37 -4.61
C THR A 226 3.40 -0.52 -3.70
N VAL A 227 2.92 0.05 -2.60
CA VAL A 227 1.93 -0.55 -1.70
C VAL A 227 0.61 0.18 -1.88
N ALA A 228 -0.44 -0.56 -2.25
CA ALA A 228 -1.82 -0.10 -2.23
C ALA A 228 -2.48 -0.60 -0.94
N THR A 229 -3.06 0.30 -0.16
CA THR A 229 -3.78 -0.02 1.08
C THR A 229 -5.24 0.40 0.95
N PHE A 230 -6.14 -0.50 1.29
CA PHE A 230 -7.58 -0.35 1.24
C PHE A 230 -8.12 -0.49 2.66
N PHE A 231 -8.70 0.56 3.20
CA PHE A 231 -9.42 0.52 4.46
C PHE A 231 -10.90 0.76 4.20
N SER A 232 -11.73 -0.23 4.48
CA SER A 232 -13.12 -0.24 4.05
C SER A 232 -14.06 -0.50 5.22
N PHE A 233 -15.23 0.11 5.17
CA PHE A 233 -16.36 -0.14 6.07
C PHE A 233 -17.66 -0.14 5.29
N ASN A 234 -18.70 -0.78 5.85
CA ASN A 234 -20.04 -0.77 5.28
C ASN A 234 -20.99 -0.04 6.23
N LEU A 235 -21.72 0.93 5.69
CA LEU A 235 -22.59 1.81 6.48
C LEU A 235 -23.76 1.08 7.15
N GLY A 236 -24.23 -0.04 6.56
CA GLY A 236 -25.33 -0.85 7.09
C GLY A 236 -24.92 -1.92 8.08
N LYS A 237 -23.61 -2.05 8.37
CA LYS A 237 -23.12 -3.14 9.23
C LYS A 237 -22.62 -2.58 10.56
N SER A 238 -23.28 -2.99 11.64
CA SER A 238 -22.88 -2.72 13.02
C SER A 238 -23.13 -3.95 13.89
N GLY A 239 -22.55 -3.99 15.09
CA GLY A 239 -22.60 -5.10 16.02
C GLY A 239 -21.42 -6.06 15.90
N ALA A 240 -21.05 -6.69 17.03
CA ALA A 240 -19.86 -7.52 17.16
C ALA A 240 -19.83 -8.77 16.23
N LYS A 241 -21.00 -9.23 15.78
CA LYS A 241 -21.15 -10.37 14.85
C LYS A 241 -21.31 -9.95 13.39
N SER A 242 -21.50 -8.66 13.11
CA SER A 242 -21.64 -8.15 11.75
C SER A 242 -20.35 -8.34 10.95
N ASP A 243 -20.50 -8.55 9.65
CA ASP A 243 -19.43 -8.62 8.68
C ASP A 243 -19.92 -8.15 7.30
N PHE A 244 -19.02 -7.90 6.39
CA PHE A 244 -19.29 -7.62 4.99
C PHE A 244 -18.14 -8.13 4.12
N ASP A 245 -18.41 -8.28 2.83
CA ASP A 245 -17.41 -8.75 1.89
C ASP A 245 -16.38 -7.67 1.58
N ARG A 246 -15.14 -8.09 1.36
CA ARG A 246 -14.10 -7.19 0.89
C ARG A 246 -14.50 -6.59 -0.46
N PRO A 247 -14.14 -5.33 -0.74
CA PRO A 247 -14.40 -4.68 -2.02
C PRO A 247 -13.43 -5.22 -3.11
N THR A 248 -13.56 -6.49 -3.46
CA THR A 248 -12.62 -7.20 -4.35
C THR A 248 -12.50 -6.52 -5.71
N ALA A 249 -13.63 -6.04 -6.27
CA ALA A 249 -13.63 -5.32 -7.55
C ALA A 249 -12.75 -4.04 -7.51
N VAL A 250 -12.78 -3.32 -6.39
CA VAL A 250 -11.96 -2.10 -6.18
C VAL A 250 -10.49 -2.47 -6.05
N ILE A 251 -10.18 -3.54 -5.30
CA ILE A 251 -8.82 -4.04 -5.08
C ILE A 251 -8.22 -4.48 -6.42
N ASP A 252 -8.92 -5.34 -7.15
CA ASP A 252 -8.46 -5.89 -8.42
C ASP A 252 -8.24 -4.80 -9.49
N ALA A 253 -9.17 -3.84 -9.57
CA ALA A 253 -9.05 -2.72 -10.49
C ALA A 253 -7.81 -1.87 -10.18
N GLN A 254 -7.55 -1.57 -8.90
CA GLN A 254 -6.35 -0.79 -8.53
C GLN A 254 -5.06 -1.58 -8.76
N VAL A 255 -5.01 -2.85 -8.40
CA VAL A 255 -3.82 -3.70 -8.62
C VAL A 255 -3.51 -3.81 -10.10
N LYS A 256 -4.53 -3.99 -10.95
CA LYS A 256 -4.39 -4.01 -12.42
C LYS A 256 -3.78 -2.72 -12.98
N LYS A 257 -4.08 -1.55 -12.39
CA LYS A 257 -3.50 -0.26 -12.83
C LYS A 257 -2.05 -0.08 -12.40
N LEU A 258 -1.59 -0.84 -11.43
CA LEU A 258 -0.19 -0.81 -10.97
C LEU A 258 0.74 -1.71 -11.80
N GLY A 259 0.22 -2.57 -12.66
CA GLY A 259 0.94 -3.43 -13.62
C GLY A 259 0.62 -4.87 -13.43
#